data_429c58bf85ef6a5d56c72e81131a032d
#
_entry.id   429c58bf85ef6a5d56c72e81131a032d
#
_cell.length_a   1.000
_cell.length_b   1.000
_cell.length_c   1.000
_cell.angle_alpha   90.00
_cell.angle_beta   90.00
_cell.angle_gamma   90.00
#
_symmetry.space_group_name_H-M   'P 1'
#
loop_
_entity.id
_entity.type
_entity.pdbx_description
1 polymer ?
#
loop_
_entity_poly.entity_id
_entity_poly.type
_entity_poly.pdbx_seq_one_letter_code
_entity_poly.pdbx_strand_id
1 'polypeptide(L)'
;MKLREKQTKKRMEGERKSKELEEARKLQSSLLPKTNPQVDGYEISTYLKSATEIGGDYYDFFYEKDNYFYAICGDATGHGVISGIMVSVTKAGLNGIPLSSPSKILQKLNGIVKRVNFGRLRMSLSVAKLNEDSLELSSAAMPPTYYFNSKEEKVEEILVPNLPLGGIQTEQYDGVKLDFKKGDVVVMISDGLPEQPNSYDEILDYQKVEHCVRKNSKKDAESIKNALVDLSIEWANGVMNPDDITIVVIKKAA
;
A
#
# COMPACT_ATOMS: atom_id res chain seq x y z
N MET A 1 -14.88 -12.83 47.88
CA MET A 1 -14.24 -11.50 47.77
C MET A 1 -13.08 -11.49 46.78
N LYS A 2 -11.99 -12.25 46.99
CA LYS A 2 -10.79 -12.27 46.10
C LYS A 2 -11.06 -12.58 44.60
N LEU A 3 -12.04 -13.42 44.27
CA LEU A 3 -12.34 -13.76 42.88
C LEU A 3 -12.99 -12.61 42.10
N ARG A 4 -13.93 -11.88 42.74
CA ARG A 4 -14.57 -10.68 42.17
C ARG A 4 -13.56 -9.55 41.94
N GLU A 5 -12.67 -9.32 42.89
CA GLU A 5 -11.59 -8.32 42.77
C GLU A 5 -10.66 -8.64 41.59
N LYS A 6 -10.28 -9.90 41.42
CA LYS A 6 -9.44 -10.38 40.29
C LYS A 6 -10.15 -10.18 38.95
N GLN A 7 -11.45 -10.46 38.87
CA GLN A 7 -12.24 -10.26 37.65
C GLN A 7 -12.37 -8.77 37.31
N THR A 8 -12.65 -7.90 38.32
CA THR A 8 -12.73 -6.46 38.13
C THR A 8 -11.41 -5.88 37.65
N LYS A 9 -10.29 -6.29 38.25
CA LYS A 9 -8.95 -5.85 37.83
C LYS A 9 -8.64 -6.26 36.39
N LYS A 10 -8.94 -7.50 36.00
CA LYS A 10 -8.76 -8.00 34.63
C LYS A 10 -9.60 -7.24 33.61
N ARG A 11 -10.86 -6.89 33.97
CA ARG A 11 -11.73 -6.08 33.13
C ARG A 11 -11.19 -4.67 32.93
N MET A 12 -10.81 -3.97 34.02
CA MET A 12 -10.23 -2.62 33.95
C MET A 12 -8.91 -2.60 33.15
N GLU A 13 -8.08 -3.62 33.29
CA GLU A 13 -6.85 -3.73 32.49
C GLU A 13 -7.15 -3.96 31.00
N GLY A 14 -8.17 -4.76 30.67
CA GLY A 14 -8.65 -4.93 29.30
C GLY A 14 -9.19 -3.63 28.71
N GLU A 15 -10.03 -2.90 29.43
CA GLU A 15 -10.60 -1.60 29.01
C GLU A 15 -9.48 -0.56 28.77
N ARG A 16 -8.45 -0.53 29.64
CA ARG A 16 -7.29 0.36 29.45
C ARG A 16 -6.50 0.01 28.20
N LYS A 17 -6.17 -1.27 27.99
CA LYS A 17 -5.46 -1.73 26.78
C LYS A 17 -6.23 -1.42 25.50
N SER A 18 -7.54 -1.64 25.50
CA SER A 18 -8.39 -1.31 24.35
C SER A 18 -8.36 0.19 24.04
N LYS A 19 -8.38 1.04 25.06
CA LYS A 19 -8.30 2.50 24.90
C LYS A 19 -6.93 2.93 24.34
N GLU A 20 -5.84 2.36 24.87
CA GLU A 20 -4.47 2.63 24.37
C GLU A 20 -4.32 2.22 22.90
N LEU A 21 -4.89 1.08 22.49
CA LEU A 21 -4.89 0.63 21.10
C LEU A 21 -5.72 1.56 20.18
N GLU A 22 -6.87 2.03 20.66
CA GLU A 22 -7.70 2.98 19.90
C GLU A 22 -7.00 4.34 19.71
N GLU A 23 -6.26 4.80 20.71
CA GLU A 23 -5.43 6.01 20.59
C GLU A 23 -4.29 5.81 19.58
N ALA A 24 -3.62 4.66 19.61
CA ALA A 24 -2.57 4.31 18.64
C ALA A 24 -3.13 4.20 17.22
N ARG A 25 -4.33 3.60 17.02
CA ARG A 25 -5.04 3.57 15.76
C ARG A 25 -5.31 4.97 15.21
N LYS A 26 -5.81 5.88 16.05
CA LYS A 26 -6.07 7.27 15.63
C LYS A 26 -4.80 7.98 15.19
N LEU A 27 -3.70 7.76 15.90
CA LEU A 27 -2.40 8.30 15.50
C LEU A 27 -1.94 7.73 14.16
N GLN A 28 -2.02 6.41 13.96
CA GLN A 28 -1.65 5.79 12.69
C GLN A 28 -2.51 6.29 11.54
N SER A 29 -3.84 6.36 11.73
CA SER A 29 -4.75 6.91 10.71
C SER A 29 -4.43 8.35 10.34
N SER A 30 -3.83 9.14 11.26
CA SER A 30 -3.39 10.50 10.98
C SER A 30 -2.13 10.57 10.09
N LEU A 31 -1.41 9.45 9.93
CA LEU A 31 -0.25 9.37 9.04
C LEU A 31 -0.66 9.22 7.58
N LEU A 32 -1.86 8.72 7.32
CA LEU A 32 -2.38 8.53 5.97
C LEU A 32 -2.94 9.83 5.39
N PRO A 33 -2.93 10.01 4.06
CA PRO A 33 -3.62 11.11 3.41
C PRO A 33 -5.11 11.11 3.77
N LYS A 34 -5.63 12.27 4.17
CA LYS A 34 -7.06 12.41 4.55
C LYS A 34 -7.99 12.40 3.33
N THR A 35 -7.47 12.81 2.19
CA THR A 35 -8.18 12.88 0.91
C THR A 35 -7.22 12.51 -0.20
N ASN A 36 -7.76 11.99 -1.30
CA ASN A 36 -6.97 11.82 -2.51
C ASN A 36 -6.47 13.17 -3.02
N PRO A 37 -5.20 13.26 -3.42
CA PRO A 37 -4.65 14.50 -3.92
C PRO A 37 -5.32 14.90 -5.25
N GLN A 38 -5.50 16.20 -5.44
CA GLN A 38 -5.91 16.76 -6.73
C GLN A 38 -4.65 17.11 -7.50
N VAL A 39 -4.38 16.38 -8.57
CA VAL A 39 -3.22 16.56 -9.44
C VAL A 39 -3.71 16.77 -10.86
N ASP A 40 -3.35 17.90 -11.45
CA ASP A 40 -3.77 18.22 -12.82
C ASP A 40 -3.32 17.14 -13.80
N GLY A 41 -4.24 16.68 -14.62
CA GLY A 41 -4.00 15.61 -15.59
C GLY A 41 -4.04 14.19 -15.03
N TYR A 42 -4.45 14.00 -13.76
CA TYR A 42 -4.58 12.68 -13.15
C TYR A 42 -5.90 12.53 -12.40
N GLU A 43 -6.47 11.34 -12.51
CA GLU A 43 -7.52 10.86 -11.62
C GLU A 43 -6.89 9.90 -10.64
N ILE A 44 -7.13 10.10 -9.33
CA ILE A 44 -6.52 9.30 -8.26
C ILE A 44 -7.60 8.80 -7.33
N SER A 45 -7.60 7.49 -7.09
CA SER A 45 -8.51 6.89 -6.12
C SER A 45 -7.78 5.84 -5.29
N THR A 46 -8.06 5.85 -3.97
CA THR A 46 -7.41 4.94 -3.02
C THR A 46 -8.43 4.21 -2.17
N TYR A 47 -8.02 3.05 -1.69
CA TYR A 47 -8.73 2.27 -0.69
C TYR A 47 -7.73 1.68 0.28
N LEU A 48 -8.04 1.73 1.57
CA LEU A 48 -7.33 1.02 2.62
C LEU A 48 -8.35 0.49 3.62
N LYS A 49 -8.26 -0.79 3.91
CA LYS A 49 -9.03 -1.46 4.95
C LYS A 49 -8.10 -2.31 5.79
N SER A 50 -7.94 -1.93 7.05
CA SER A 50 -7.14 -2.72 7.99
C SER A 50 -7.91 -3.95 8.48
N ALA A 51 -7.20 -5.07 8.61
CA ALA A 51 -7.71 -6.33 9.17
C ALA A 51 -7.84 -6.25 10.70
N THR A 52 -6.97 -5.47 11.34
CA THR A 52 -6.92 -5.27 12.80
C THR A 52 -7.04 -3.80 13.16
N GLU A 53 -7.00 -3.48 14.47
CA GLU A 53 -7.06 -2.09 14.96
C GLU A 53 -5.92 -1.21 14.44
N ILE A 54 -4.74 -1.79 14.22
CA ILE A 54 -3.55 -1.11 13.70
C ILE A 54 -3.01 -1.95 12.55
N GLY A 55 -2.99 -1.40 11.33
CA GLY A 55 -2.56 -2.08 10.12
C GLY A 55 -1.06 -1.96 9.86
N GLY A 56 -0.54 -2.81 8.96
CA GLY A 56 0.79 -2.74 8.36
C GLY A 56 0.81 -1.97 7.05
N ASP A 57 -0.35 -1.84 6.44
CA ASP A 57 -0.51 -1.19 5.15
C ASP A 57 -0.35 0.34 5.21
N TYR A 58 0.22 0.87 4.14
CA TYR A 58 0.53 2.28 4.03
C TYR A 58 0.43 2.75 2.57
N TYR A 59 -0.15 3.93 2.36
CA TYR A 59 -0.02 4.67 1.11
C TYR A 59 0.19 6.14 1.38
N ASP A 60 0.85 6.83 0.46
CA ASP A 60 1.11 8.26 0.56
C ASP A 60 1.38 8.89 -0.81
N PHE A 61 1.41 10.23 -0.82
CA PHE A 61 1.67 11.02 -2.01
C PHE A 61 2.62 12.16 -1.69
N PHE A 62 3.55 12.44 -2.61
CA PHE A 62 4.49 13.53 -2.49
C PHE A 62 4.58 14.31 -3.80
N TYR A 63 4.94 15.59 -3.70
CA TYR A 63 5.08 16.49 -4.84
C TYR A 63 6.46 17.10 -4.87
N GLU A 64 7.02 17.24 -6.05
CA GLU A 64 8.28 17.95 -6.31
C GLU A 64 8.00 19.20 -7.15
N LYS A 65 8.87 20.21 -7.02
CA LYS A 65 8.69 21.53 -7.66
C LYS A 65 8.64 21.49 -9.18
N ASP A 66 9.16 20.43 -9.81
CA ASP A 66 9.25 20.27 -11.27
C ASP A 66 8.09 19.43 -11.85
N ASN A 67 6.89 19.53 -11.27
CA ASN A 67 5.68 18.81 -11.68
C ASN A 67 5.80 17.28 -11.60
N TYR A 68 6.67 16.76 -10.73
CA TYR A 68 6.67 15.34 -10.42
C TYR A 68 5.74 15.03 -9.25
N PHE A 69 4.99 13.99 -9.44
CA PHE A 69 4.08 13.43 -8.45
C PHE A 69 4.56 12.02 -8.08
N TYR A 70 4.58 11.73 -6.80
CA TYR A 70 4.98 10.42 -6.29
C TYR A 70 3.80 9.77 -5.59
N ALA A 71 3.56 8.50 -5.89
CA ALA A 71 2.62 7.65 -5.19
C ALA A 71 3.36 6.50 -4.53
N ILE A 72 2.99 6.22 -3.30
CA ILE A 72 3.59 5.21 -2.46
C ILE A 72 2.52 4.19 -2.09
N CYS A 73 2.84 2.91 -2.16
CA CYS A 73 2.04 1.82 -1.63
C CYS A 73 2.97 0.86 -0.90
N GLY A 74 2.65 0.47 0.32
CA GLY A 74 3.52 -0.38 1.12
C GLY A 74 2.78 -1.22 2.13
N ASP A 75 3.46 -2.26 2.61
CA ASP A 75 3.00 -3.18 3.62
C ASP A 75 4.15 -3.55 4.57
N ALA A 76 3.91 -3.49 5.87
CA ALA A 76 4.86 -3.89 6.90
C ALA A 76 4.57 -5.31 7.36
N THR A 77 5.57 -6.17 7.36
CA THR A 77 5.45 -7.55 7.85
C THR A 77 4.70 -7.64 9.18
N GLY A 78 3.64 -8.42 9.23
CA GLY A 78 2.82 -8.69 10.41
C GLY A 78 1.76 -7.61 10.64
N HIS A 79 1.10 -7.66 11.78
CA HIS A 79 -0.03 -6.77 12.13
C HIS A 79 0.11 -6.18 13.54
N GLY A 80 -0.68 -5.17 13.83
CA GLY A 80 -0.75 -4.55 15.15
C GLY A 80 0.29 -3.45 15.37
N VAL A 81 0.58 -3.15 16.63
CA VAL A 81 1.38 -1.97 17.04
C VAL A 81 2.76 -1.94 16.37
N ILE A 82 3.40 -3.08 16.20
CA ILE A 82 4.78 -3.14 15.70
C ILE A 82 4.83 -2.80 14.20
N SER A 83 3.89 -3.30 13.41
CA SER A 83 3.76 -2.91 11.99
C SER A 83 3.41 -1.42 11.85
N GLY A 84 2.52 -0.89 12.71
CA GLY A 84 2.23 0.54 12.76
C GLY A 84 3.44 1.42 13.10
N ILE A 85 4.36 0.95 13.95
CA ILE A 85 5.63 1.65 14.21
C ILE A 85 6.52 1.62 12.96
N MET A 86 6.59 0.48 12.23
CA MET A 86 7.32 0.38 10.96
C MET A 86 6.79 1.39 9.93
N VAL A 87 5.47 1.49 9.77
CA VAL A 87 4.82 2.50 8.93
C VAL A 87 5.22 3.91 9.33
N SER A 88 5.22 4.20 10.64
CA SER A 88 5.61 5.52 11.16
C SER A 88 7.06 5.88 10.82
N VAL A 89 7.98 4.94 10.99
CA VAL A 89 9.40 5.10 10.63
C VAL A 89 9.57 5.28 9.12
N THR A 90 8.83 4.51 8.33
CA THR A 90 8.83 4.60 6.86
C THR A 90 8.38 5.99 6.41
N LYS A 91 7.25 6.48 6.92
CA LYS A 91 6.75 7.82 6.61
C LYS A 91 7.72 8.92 7.05
N ALA A 92 8.25 8.84 8.27
CA ALA A 92 9.24 9.80 8.75
C ALA A 92 10.50 9.80 7.87
N GLY A 93 10.96 8.61 7.46
CA GLY A 93 12.06 8.45 6.53
C GLY A 93 11.79 9.09 5.18
N LEU A 94 10.63 8.84 4.58
CA LEU A 94 10.20 9.42 3.30
C LEU A 94 10.18 10.97 3.36
N ASN A 95 9.69 11.55 4.46
CA ASN A 95 9.68 13.01 4.64
C ASN A 95 11.07 13.60 4.89
N GLY A 96 12.01 12.81 5.39
CA GLY A 96 13.38 13.25 5.72
C GLY A 96 14.40 13.07 4.58
N ILE A 97 14.05 12.38 3.50
CA ILE A 97 14.95 12.17 2.35
C ILE A 97 14.55 13.05 1.16
N PRO A 98 15.52 13.54 0.36
CA PRO A 98 15.20 14.25 -0.86
C PRO A 98 14.50 13.34 -1.86
N LEU A 99 13.44 13.83 -2.49
CA LEU A 99 12.77 13.15 -3.61
C LEU A 99 13.77 12.98 -4.76
N SER A 100 13.71 11.83 -5.44
CA SER A 100 14.63 11.45 -6.52
C SER A 100 14.01 10.32 -7.35
N SER A 101 14.83 9.54 -8.09
CA SER A 101 14.31 8.31 -8.72
C SER A 101 13.78 7.32 -7.68
N PRO A 102 12.71 6.57 -7.98
CA PRO A 102 12.13 5.59 -7.06
C PRO A 102 13.16 4.63 -6.43
N SER A 103 14.07 4.10 -7.23
CA SER A 103 15.16 3.22 -6.77
C SER A 103 16.07 3.87 -5.72
N LYS A 104 16.43 5.14 -5.91
CA LYS A 104 17.25 5.90 -4.93
C LYS A 104 16.47 6.20 -3.66
N ILE A 105 15.18 6.45 -3.74
CA ILE A 105 14.30 6.61 -2.57
C ILE A 105 14.31 5.33 -1.75
N LEU A 106 14.04 4.17 -2.38
CA LEU A 106 14.06 2.87 -1.70
C LEU A 106 15.42 2.57 -1.09
N GLN A 107 16.53 2.84 -1.78
CA GLN A 107 17.88 2.62 -1.26
C GLN A 107 18.16 3.44 0.00
N LYS A 108 17.81 4.73 0.02
CA LYS A 108 17.98 5.60 1.19
C LYS A 108 17.10 5.16 2.33
N LEU A 109 15.84 4.84 2.03
CA LEU A 109 14.86 4.40 3.02
C LEU A 109 15.24 3.05 3.64
N ASN A 110 15.77 2.11 2.84
CA ASN A 110 16.34 0.85 3.32
C ASN A 110 17.40 1.09 4.39
N GLY A 111 18.32 2.04 4.16
CA GLY A 111 19.35 2.42 5.12
C GLY A 111 18.74 2.97 6.43
N ILE A 112 17.63 3.69 6.38
CA ILE A 112 16.92 4.20 7.57
C ILE A 112 16.27 3.06 8.34
N VAL A 113 15.44 2.26 7.67
CA VAL A 113 14.72 1.11 8.27
C VAL A 113 15.70 0.12 8.88
N LYS A 114 16.81 -0.16 8.20
CA LYS A 114 17.86 -1.06 8.69
C LYS A 114 18.53 -0.56 9.97
N ARG A 115 18.78 0.75 10.10
CA ARG A 115 19.38 1.35 11.30
C ARG A 115 18.46 1.29 12.51
N VAL A 116 17.14 1.37 12.34
CA VAL A 116 16.18 1.22 13.45
C VAL A 116 16.16 -0.22 13.98
N ASN A 117 16.54 -1.20 13.17
CA ASN A 117 16.70 -2.60 13.55
C ASN A 117 15.43 -3.25 14.14
N PHE A 118 14.43 -3.41 13.29
CA PHE A 118 13.19 -4.12 13.64
C PHE A 118 13.33 -5.66 13.73
N GLY A 119 14.53 -6.18 13.87
CA GLY A 119 14.79 -7.62 13.91
C GLY A 119 14.46 -8.30 12.57
N ARG A 120 13.46 -9.18 12.58
CA ARG A 120 13.01 -9.91 11.37
C ARG A 120 11.94 -9.19 10.57
N LEU A 121 11.36 -8.12 11.11
CA LEU A 121 10.33 -7.37 10.39
C LEU A 121 10.91 -6.60 9.22
N ARG A 122 10.12 -6.48 8.17
CA ARG A 122 10.49 -5.83 6.91
C ARG A 122 9.36 -4.91 6.47
N MET A 123 9.69 -4.00 5.57
CA MET A 123 8.70 -3.14 4.90
C MET A 123 8.77 -3.41 3.41
N SER A 124 7.68 -3.90 2.85
CA SER A 124 7.47 -3.92 1.40
C SER A 124 6.99 -2.55 0.95
N LEU A 125 7.54 -2.00 -0.14
CA LEU A 125 7.19 -0.65 -0.57
C LEU A 125 7.38 -0.47 -2.07
N SER A 126 6.32 -0.03 -2.76
CA SER A 126 6.39 0.46 -4.13
C SER A 126 6.39 1.98 -4.17
N VAL A 127 7.24 2.55 -5.02
CA VAL A 127 7.33 3.98 -5.30
C VAL A 127 7.11 4.18 -6.79
N ALA A 128 6.06 4.90 -7.14
CA ALA A 128 5.79 5.36 -8.50
C ALA A 128 6.07 6.87 -8.56
N LYS A 129 6.91 7.30 -9.52
CA LYS A 129 7.16 8.69 -9.86
C LYS A 129 6.54 8.97 -11.21
N LEU A 130 5.61 9.92 -11.26
CA LEU A 130 4.86 10.28 -12.45
C LEU A 130 5.17 11.72 -12.85
N ASN A 131 5.22 11.95 -14.15
CA ASN A 131 5.18 13.29 -14.75
C ASN A 131 4.23 13.29 -15.95
N GLU A 132 4.27 14.36 -16.74
CA GLU A 132 3.37 14.52 -17.88
C GLU A 132 3.38 13.32 -18.84
N ASP A 133 4.54 12.68 -19.06
CA ASP A 133 4.73 11.69 -20.11
C ASP A 133 5.32 10.35 -19.67
N SER A 134 5.69 10.20 -18.41
CA SER A 134 6.38 8.99 -17.94
C SER A 134 5.97 8.54 -16.54
N LEU A 135 6.07 7.24 -16.35
CA LEU A 135 5.99 6.54 -15.07
C LEU A 135 7.34 5.87 -14.80
N GLU A 136 7.99 6.23 -13.70
CA GLU A 136 9.12 5.49 -13.16
C GLU A 136 8.63 4.72 -11.92
N LEU A 137 8.89 3.41 -11.87
CA LEU A 137 8.45 2.52 -10.80
C LEU A 137 9.65 1.75 -10.23
N SER A 138 9.73 1.67 -8.91
CA SER A 138 10.60 0.72 -8.21
C SER A 138 9.82 0.12 -7.04
N SER A 139 10.08 -1.15 -6.76
CA SER A 139 9.36 -1.89 -5.73
C SER A 139 10.34 -2.67 -4.86
N ALA A 140 10.12 -2.67 -3.56
CA ALA A 140 10.82 -3.46 -2.56
C ALA A 140 9.87 -4.56 -2.08
N ALA A 141 9.81 -5.68 -2.80
CA ALA A 141 9.01 -6.87 -2.47
C ALA A 141 7.48 -6.65 -2.36
N MET A 142 6.92 -5.65 -3.03
CA MET A 142 5.46 -5.52 -3.17
C MET A 142 4.94 -6.44 -4.28
N PRO A 143 3.63 -6.76 -4.27
CA PRO A 143 2.94 -7.39 -5.39
C PRO A 143 3.19 -6.69 -6.73
N PRO A 144 2.95 -7.36 -7.87
CA PRO A 144 3.04 -6.73 -9.18
C PRO A 144 2.15 -5.48 -9.25
N THR A 145 2.70 -4.43 -9.84
CA THR A 145 1.92 -3.25 -10.22
C THR A 145 1.27 -3.51 -11.57
N TYR A 146 -0.04 -3.29 -11.67
CA TYR A 146 -0.76 -3.43 -12.94
C TYR A 146 -0.67 -2.12 -13.72
N TYR A 147 -0.17 -2.20 -14.94
CA TYR A 147 -0.11 -1.08 -15.88
C TYR A 147 -1.01 -1.36 -17.08
N PHE A 148 -2.04 -0.56 -17.25
CA PHE A 148 -2.87 -0.60 -18.47
C PHE A 148 -2.35 0.41 -19.48
N ASN A 149 -1.93 -0.09 -20.64
CA ASN A 149 -1.57 0.70 -21.79
C ASN A 149 -2.83 0.95 -22.64
N SER A 150 -3.29 2.18 -22.70
CA SER A 150 -4.54 2.56 -23.37
C SER A 150 -4.46 2.42 -24.89
N LYS A 151 -3.26 2.55 -25.48
CA LYS A 151 -3.03 2.42 -26.92
C LYS A 151 -3.07 0.95 -27.36
N GLU A 152 -2.50 0.06 -26.56
CA GLU A 152 -2.44 -1.38 -26.84
C GLU A 152 -3.65 -2.14 -26.28
N GLU A 153 -4.47 -1.48 -25.47
CA GLU A 153 -5.61 -2.05 -24.72
C GLU A 153 -5.23 -3.28 -23.88
N LYS A 154 -4.03 -3.28 -23.33
CA LYS A 154 -3.43 -4.40 -22.60
C LYS A 154 -3.06 -4.00 -21.18
N VAL A 155 -3.25 -4.92 -20.24
CA VAL A 155 -2.69 -4.83 -18.89
C VAL A 155 -1.38 -5.62 -18.85
N GLU A 156 -0.35 -5.03 -18.27
CA GLU A 156 0.93 -5.65 -17.98
C GLU A 156 1.14 -5.69 -16.47
N GLU A 157 1.61 -6.82 -15.97
CA GLU A 157 2.08 -6.98 -14.59
C GLU A 157 3.54 -6.58 -14.51
N ILE A 158 3.83 -5.49 -13.80
CA ILE A 158 5.19 -5.00 -13.59
C ILE A 158 5.67 -5.51 -12.25
N LEU A 159 6.49 -6.56 -12.29
CA LEU A 159 7.17 -7.10 -11.12
C LEU A 159 8.63 -6.65 -11.13
N VAL A 160 9.05 -5.90 -10.09
CA VAL A 160 10.45 -5.51 -9.89
C VAL A 160 11.01 -6.35 -8.73
N PRO A 161 11.89 -7.33 -9.00
CA PRO A 161 12.28 -8.35 -8.03
C PRO A 161 13.38 -7.85 -7.06
N ASN A 162 13.07 -6.86 -6.24
CA ASN A 162 13.95 -6.36 -5.18
C ASN A 162 13.56 -6.93 -3.82
N LEU A 163 14.51 -6.93 -2.87
CA LEU A 163 14.25 -7.34 -1.49
C LEU A 163 13.50 -6.26 -0.69
N PRO A 164 12.75 -6.65 0.36
CA PRO A 164 12.04 -5.69 1.20
C PRO A 164 13.02 -4.81 1.99
N LEU A 165 12.58 -3.62 2.37
CA LEU A 165 13.34 -2.68 3.18
C LEU A 165 13.65 -3.27 4.56
N GLY A 166 14.85 -2.94 5.09
CA GLY A 166 15.36 -3.48 6.34
C GLY A 166 16.02 -4.86 6.20
N GLY A 167 16.08 -5.42 5.00
CA GLY A 167 16.75 -6.67 4.68
C GLY A 167 18.28 -6.54 4.66
N ILE A 168 18.87 -6.37 3.50
CA ILE A 168 20.32 -6.21 3.29
C ILE A 168 20.68 -4.73 3.21
N GLN A 169 21.69 -4.27 3.93
CA GLN A 169 22.02 -2.84 4.02
C GLN A 169 22.56 -2.26 2.70
N THR A 170 23.24 -3.08 1.90
CA THR A 170 23.85 -2.70 0.63
C THR A 170 22.98 -2.99 -0.57
N GLU A 171 21.67 -3.25 -0.33
CA GLU A 171 20.72 -3.54 -1.40
C GLU A 171 20.66 -2.39 -2.41
N GLN A 172 20.80 -2.75 -3.68
CA GLN A 172 20.54 -1.86 -4.80
C GLN A 172 19.14 -2.19 -5.32
N TYR A 173 18.34 -1.17 -5.53
CA TYR A 173 16.97 -1.31 -6.03
C TYR A 173 16.94 -1.00 -7.51
N ASP A 174 16.48 -1.95 -8.29
CA ASP A 174 16.17 -1.75 -9.70
C ASP A 174 14.83 -1.03 -9.86
N GLY A 175 14.61 -0.46 -11.02
CA GLY A 175 13.35 0.18 -11.38
C GLY A 175 13.11 0.08 -12.88
N VAL A 176 11.87 0.38 -13.26
CA VAL A 176 11.46 0.44 -14.67
C VAL A 176 10.97 1.85 -14.99
N LYS A 177 11.10 2.22 -16.26
CA LYS A 177 10.55 3.46 -16.79
C LYS A 177 9.69 3.14 -18.00
N LEU A 178 8.48 3.66 -17.98
CA LEU A 178 7.46 3.48 -19.01
C LEU A 178 6.97 4.84 -19.51
N ASP A 179 6.49 4.89 -20.72
CA ASP A 179 5.62 5.97 -21.16
C ASP A 179 4.32 5.92 -20.35
N PHE A 180 3.75 7.06 -20.02
CA PHE A 180 2.48 7.17 -19.33
C PHE A 180 1.61 8.21 -20.01
N LYS A 181 0.76 7.75 -20.89
CA LYS A 181 -0.01 8.57 -21.81
C LYS A 181 -1.48 8.66 -21.39
N LYS A 182 -2.18 9.57 -22.00
CA LYS A 182 -3.60 9.80 -21.81
C LYS A 182 -4.42 8.50 -21.91
N GLY A 183 -5.19 8.20 -20.88
CA GLY A 183 -5.98 6.97 -20.75
C GLY A 183 -5.25 5.80 -20.11
N ASP A 184 -3.92 5.87 -19.91
CA ASP A 184 -3.17 4.84 -19.19
C ASP A 184 -3.53 4.83 -17.71
N VAL A 185 -3.44 3.64 -17.12
CA VAL A 185 -3.75 3.42 -15.70
C VAL A 185 -2.63 2.63 -15.04
N VAL A 186 -2.27 3.05 -13.83
CA VAL A 186 -1.43 2.26 -12.94
C VAL A 186 -2.22 1.92 -11.67
N VAL A 187 -2.14 0.64 -11.26
CA VAL A 187 -2.78 0.13 -10.04
C VAL A 187 -1.73 -0.55 -9.18
N MET A 188 -1.49 0.00 -8.00
CA MET A 188 -0.65 -0.61 -6.96
C MET A 188 -1.56 -1.21 -5.88
N ILE A 189 -1.21 -2.38 -5.38
CA ILE A 189 -1.98 -3.11 -4.36
C ILE A 189 -1.05 -3.70 -3.31
N SER A 190 -1.59 -3.96 -2.10
CA SER A 190 -0.98 -4.88 -1.15
C SER A 190 -1.43 -6.32 -1.42
N ASP A 191 -0.76 -7.29 -0.82
CA ASP A 191 -1.03 -8.73 -1.01
C ASP A 191 -2.37 -9.17 -0.43
N GLY A 192 -2.89 -8.45 0.58
CA GLY A 192 -4.21 -8.77 1.14
C GLY A 192 -5.35 -8.75 0.13
N LEU A 193 -5.24 -8.04 -1.01
CA LEU A 193 -6.26 -8.11 -2.06
C LEU A 193 -6.23 -9.44 -2.81
N PRO A 194 -5.13 -9.86 -3.47
CA PRO A 194 -5.08 -11.14 -4.20
C PRO A 194 -5.11 -12.36 -3.26
N GLU A 195 -4.69 -12.21 -2.01
CA GLU A 195 -4.68 -13.28 -1.01
C GLU A 195 -5.96 -13.38 -0.18
N GLN A 196 -6.98 -12.56 -0.49
CA GLN A 196 -8.31 -12.63 0.16
C GLN A 196 -8.87 -14.06 0.08
N PRO A 197 -9.09 -14.76 1.22
CA PRO A 197 -9.69 -16.09 1.22
C PRO A 197 -11.22 -16.04 1.02
N ASN A 198 -11.77 -17.12 0.48
CA ASN A 198 -13.20 -17.40 0.45
C ASN A 198 -13.58 -18.50 1.46
N SER A 199 -14.85 -18.90 1.49
CA SER A 199 -15.37 -19.96 2.38
C SER A 199 -14.82 -21.37 2.09
N TYR A 200 -14.06 -21.55 1.03
CA TYR A 200 -13.40 -22.80 0.64
C TYR A 200 -11.89 -22.75 0.84
N ASP A 201 -11.37 -21.72 1.55
CA ASP A 201 -9.95 -21.44 1.73
C ASP A 201 -9.17 -21.23 0.41
N GLU A 202 -9.88 -20.85 -0.68
CA GLU A 202 -9.25 -20.46 -1.92
C GLU A 202 -8.95 -18.96 -1.89
N ILE A 203 -7.79 -18.54 -2.40
CA ILE A 203 -7.43 -17.12 -2.54
C ILE A 203 -8.04 -16.51 -3.79
N LEU A 204 -8.23 -15.19 -3.78
CA LEU A 204 -8.75 -14.44 -4.93
C LEU A 204 -7.85 -14.59 -6.16
N ASP A 205 -6.51 -14.57 -5.97
CA ASP A 205 -5.51 -14.71 -7.01
C ASP A 205 -5.26 -13.42 -7.85
N TYR A 206 -4.00 -13.25 -8.22
CA TYR A 206 -3.49 -12.13 -9.03
C TYR A 206 -4.14 -12.06 -10.41
N GLN A 207 -4.43 -13.20 -11.04
CA GLN A 207 -5.06 -13.26 -12.36
C GLN A 207 -6.48 -12.67 -12.38
N LYS A 208 -7.27 -12.89 -11.31
CA LYS A 208 -8.61 -12.28 -11.19
C LYS A 208 -8.54 -10.78 -10.97
N VAL A 209 -7.53 -10.32 -10.22
CA VAL A 209 -7.25 -8.89 -10.02
C VAL A 209 -6.87 -8.24 -11.36
N GLU A 210 -5.92 -8.84 -12.13
CA GLU A 210 -5.56 -8.38 -13.48
C GLU A 210 -6.77 -8.29 -14.40
N HIS A 211 -7.58 -9.35 -14.44
CA HIS A 211 -8.80 -9.38 -15.24
C HIS A 211 -9.78 -8.26 -14.87
N CYS A 212 -9.95 -7.98 -13.57
CA CYS A 212 -10.79 -6.89 -13.09
C CYS A 212 -10.26 -5.53 -13.52
N VAL A 213 -8.95 -5.29 -13.39
CA VAL A 213 -8.29 -4.06 -13.87
C VAL A 213 -8.54 -3.90 -15.36
N ARG A 214 -8.26 -4.91 -16.18
CA ARG A 214 -8.44 -4.89 -17.63
C ARG A 214 -9.88 -4.57 -18.05
N LYS A 215 -10.85 -5.21 -17.41
CA LYS A 215 -12.29 -5.03 -17.71
C LYS A 215 -12.76 -3.60 -17.40
N ASN A 216 -12.15 -2.94 -16.42
CA ASN A 216 -12.59 -1.63 -15.94
C ASN A 216 -11.65 -0.47 -16.32
N SER A 217 -10.51 -0.72 -16.96
CA SER A 217 -9.45 0.24 -17.28
C SER A 217 -9.92 1.50 -18.02
N LYS A 218 -10.97 1.39 -18.84
CA LYS A 218 -11.56 2.53 -19.59
C LYS A 218 -12.43 3.45 -18.74
N LYS A 219 -12.81 3.03 -17.53
CA LYS A 219 -13.58 3.84 -16.58
C LYS A 219 -12.67 4.83 -15.83
N ASP A 220 -13.27 5.72 -15.04
CA ASP A 220 -12.53 6.59 -14.13
C ASP A 220 -11.83 5.82 -13.00
N ALA A 221 -10.87 6.46 -12.33
CA ALA A 221 -10.07 5.82 -11.28
C ALA A 221 -10.93 5.34 -10.10
N GLU A 222 -11.99 6.07 -9.76
CA GLU A 222 -12.92 5.69 -8.68
C GLU A 222 -13.68 4.42 -9.02
N SER A 223 -14.18 4.30 -10.25
CA SER A 223 -14.88 3.11 -10.74
C SER A 223 -13.97 1.88 -10.81
N ILE A 224 -12.69 2.06 -11.19
CA ILE A 224 -11.70 0.97 -11.19
C ILE A 224 -11.46 0.47 -9.77
N LYS A 225 -11.20 1.38 -8.83
CA LYS A 225 -10.99 1.07 -7.42
C LYS A 225 -12.22 0.36 -6.84
N ASN A 226 -13.43 0.88 -7.09
CA ASN A 226 -14.67 0.26 -6.59
C ASN A 226 -14.86 -1.15 -7.15
N ALA A 227 -14.57 -1.39 -8.44
CA ALA A 227 -14.66 -2.73 -9.02
C ALA A 227 -13.71 -3.75 -8.35
N LEU A 228 -12.51 -3.32 -7.94
CA LEU A 228 -11.57 -4.16 -7.19
C LEU A 228 -12.04 -4.45 -5.77
N VAL A 229 -12.63 -3.45 -5.11
CA VAL A 229 -13.23 -3.60 -3.77
C VAL A 229 -14.41 -4.55 -3.83
N ASP A 230 -15.32 -4.38 -4.80
CA ASP A 230 -16.48 -5.24 -4.99
C ASP A 230 -16.05 -6.69 -5.29
N LEU A 231 -15.04 -6.88 -6.13
CA LEU A 231 -14.44 -8.19 -6.41
C LEU A 231 -13.96 -8.88 -5.13
N SER A 232 -13.26 -8.15 -4.24
CA SER A 232 -12.81 -8.70 -2.96
C SER A 232 -13.97 -9.08 -2.06
N ILE A 233 -15.01 -8.25 -1.97
CA ILE A 233 -16.20 -8.48 -1.14
C ILE A 233 -17.00 -9.69 -1.66
N GLU A 234 -17.24 -9.76 -2.96
CA GLU A 234 -17.96 -10.86 -3.60
C GLU A 234 -17.21 -12.18 -3.44
N TRP A 235 -15.89 -12.18 -3.65
CA TRP A 235 -15.05 -13.36 -3.47
C TRP A 235 -15.06 -13.85 -2.03
N ALA A 236 -14.88 -12.95 -1.08
CA ALA A 236 -14.85 -13.25 0.34
C ALA A 236 -16.14 -13.89 0.85
N ASN A 237 -17.29 -13.50 0.27
CA ASN A 237 -18.62 -13.99 0.66
C ASN A 237 -18.81 -14.05 2.20
N GLY A 238 -18.41 -13.00 2.90
CA GLY A 238 -18.50 -12.87 4.35
C GLY A 238 -17.29 -13.39 5.14
N VAL A 239 -16.30 -13.98 4.50
CA VAL A 239 -15.04 -14.37 5.16
C VAL A 239 -14.21 -13.12 5.42
N MET A 240 -13.71 -12.97 6.65
CA MET A 240 -12.82 -11.86 7.00
C MET A 240 -11.45 -12.05 6.36
N ASN A 241 -10.90 -10.97 5.81
CA ASN A 241 -9.51 -10.97 5.38
C ASN A 241 -8.61 -10.98 6.62
N PRO A 242 -7.62 -11.88 6.70
CA PRO A 242 -6.63 -11.87 7.78
C PRO A 242 -5.60 -10.75 7.63
N ASP A 243 -5.50 -10.11 6.46
CA ASP A 243 -4.54 -9.05 6.16
C ASP A 243 -5.19 -7.75 5.69
N ASP A 244 -4.42 -6.67 5.75
CA ASP A 244 -4.85 -5.35 5.31
C ASP A 244 -4.99 -5.32 3.78
N ILE A 245 -5.89 -4.51 3.26
CA ILE A 245 -6.08 -4.31 1.82
C ILE A 245 -5.82 -2.86 1.48
N THR A 246 -4.80 -2.61 0.66
CA THR A 246 -4.54 -1.31 0.05
C THR A 246 -4.63 -1.37 -1.47
N ILE A 247 -5.30 -0.38 -2.05
CA ILE A 247 -5.44 -0.19 -3.49
C ILE A 247 -5.16 1.28 -3.80
N VAL A 248 -4.24 1.54 -4.71
CA VAL A 248 -3.95 2.88 -5.24
C VAL A 248 -4.11 2.85 -6.74
N VAL A 249 -5.09 3.58 -7.26
CA VAL A 249 -5.38 3.70 -8.69
C VAL A 249 -5.03 5.10 -9.15
N ILE A 250 -4.20 5.20 -10.19
CA ILE A 250 -3.85 6.47 -10.84
C ILE A 250 -4.10 6.31 -12.33
N LYS A 251 -4.95 7.16 -12.87
CA LYS A 251 -5.26 7.22 -14.30
C LYS A 251 -4.81 8.55 -14.87
N LYS A 252 -4.16 8.52 -16.01
CA LYS A 252 -3.87 9.73 -16.77
C LYS A 252 -5.16 10.24 -17.38
N ALA A 253 -5.58 11.45 -16.97
CA ALA A 253 -6.82 12.04 -17.44
C ALA A 253 -6.83 12.27 -18.96
N ALA A 254 -8.03 12.25 -19.51
CA ALA A 254 -8.24 12.36 -20.95
C ALA A 254 -8.04 13.79 -21.47
#